data_463e19cb80095b1168442902a7921b2c
#
_entry.id   463e19cb80095b1168442902a7921b2c
#
_cell.length_a   1.000
_cell.length_b   1.000
_cell.length_c   1.000
_cell.angle_alpha   90.00
_cell.angle_beta   90.00
_cell.angle_gamma   90.00
#
_symmetry.space_group_name_H-M   'P 1'
#
loop_
_entity.id
_entity.type
_entity.pdbx_description
1 polymer ?
#
loop_
_entity_poly.entity_id
_entity_poly.type
_entity_poly.pdbx_seq_one_letter_code
_entity_poly.pdbx_strand_id
1 'polypeptide(L)'
;MQKAPDPSVVEWLDRQPAESVWITSITLFEARLGLALLPKGRRRQALELAFEQLLAEDLEERVLDFDRSAAEAAAGLAAERQQNGRTLDMRDTQIANIVIARRAALATRNVKHFADLTAEVVNPWEAER
;
A
#
# COMPACT_ATOMS: atom_id res chain seq x y z
N MET A 1 -5.73 18.79 3.92
CA MET A 1 -5.84 18.53 5.33
C MET A 1 -6.03 17.09 5.65
N GLN A 2 -5.31 16.63 6.65
CA GLN A 2 -5.39 15.24 7.04
C GLN A 2 -6.70 15.00 7.78
N LYS A 3 -7.49 14.05 7.33
CA LYS A 3 -8.71 13.70 8.01
C LYS A 3 -8.44 12.59 9.00
N ALA A 4 -9.31 12.43 9.94
CA ALA A 4 -9.23 11.30 10.85
C ALA A 4 -9.39 10.01 10.05
N PRO A 5 -8.79 8.91 10.49
CA PRO A 5 -8.92 7.63 9.79
C PRO A 5 -10.38 7.19 9.77
N ASP A 6 -10.78 6.51 8.72
CA ASP A 6 -12.11 5.97 8.60
C ASP A 6 -12.31 4.90 9.68
N PRO A 7 -13.38 4.95 10.47
CA PRO A 7 -13.60 3.98 11.54
C PRO A 7 -13.61 2.53 11.07
N SER A 8 -14.11 2.25 9.88
CA SER A 8 -14.15 0.87 9.40
C SER A 8 -12.75 0.36 9.09
N VAL A 9 -11.84 1.24 8.65
CA VAL A 9 -10.46 0.88 8.42
C VAL A 9 -9.77 0.57 9.75
N VAL A 10 -9.97 1.42 10.75
CA VAL A 10 -9.38 1.24 12.06
C VAL A 10 -9.85 -0.09 12.66
N GLU A 11 -11.16 -0.35 12.61
CA GLU A 11 -11.70 -1.59 13.11
C GLU A 11 -11.14 -2.80 12.40
N TRP A 12 -11.02 -2.70 11.08
CA TRP A 12 -10.50 -3.82 10.30
C TRP A 12 -9.05 -4.11 10.70
N LEU A 13 -8.24 -3.05 10.84
CA LEU A 13 -6.84 -3.20 11.24
C LEU A 13 -6.73 -3.78 12.65
N ASP A 14 -7.59 -3.34 13.56
CA ASP A 14 -7.54 -3.82 14.94
C ASP A 14 -7.87 -5.30 15.04
N ARG A 15 -8.59 -5.85 14.07
CA ARG A 15 -8.93 -7.26 14.08
C ARG A 15 -7.81 -8.13 13.51
N GLN A 16 -6.79 -7.52 12.88
CA GLN A 16 -5.68 -8.27 12.31
C GLN A 16 -4.59 -8.46 13.35
N PRO A 17 -3.92 -9.62 13.37
CA PRO A 17 -2.76 -9.77 14.24
C PRO A 17 -1.71 -8.73 13.82
N ALA A 18 -1.16 -8.04 14.80
CA ALA A 18 -0.22 -6.95 14.50
C ALA A 18 0.92 -7.38 13.60
N GLU A 19 1.47 -8.55 13.88
CA GLU A 19 2.61 -9.05 13.11
C GLU A 19 2.27 -9.46 11.69
N SER A 20 0.99 -9.47 11.34
CA SER A 20 0.58 -9.84 9.97
C SER A 20 0.36 -8.63 9.08
N VAL A 21 0.51 -7.42 9.62
CA VAL A 21 0.28 -6.19 8.85
C VAL A 21 1.62 -5.64 8.35
N TRP A 22 1.70 -5.44 7.05
CA TRP A 22 2.93 -4.98 6.39
C TRP A 22 2.57 -3.86 5.42
N ILE A 23 3.56 -3.05 5.04
CA ILE A 23 3.39 -2.14 3.91
C ILE A 23 4.43 -2.52 2.86
N THR A 24 4.23 -2.07 1.62
CA THR A 24 5.24 -2.30 0.59
C THR A 24 6.20 -1.13 0.54
N SER A 25 7.39 -1.35 -0.02
CA SER A 25 8.34 -0.27 -0.21
C SER A 25 7.80 0.79 -1.18
N ILE A 26 6.91 0.40 -2.09
CA ILE A 26 6.26 1.36 -2.99
C ILE A 26 5.32 2.27 -2.19
N THR A 27 4.54 1.70 -1.25
CA THR A 27 3.67 2.48 -0.38
C THR A 27 4.50 3.42 0.50
N LEU A 28 5.62 2.92 1.00
CA LEU A 28 6.55 3.74 1.78
C LEU A 28 7.03 4.93 0.94
N PHE A 29 7.43 4.68 -0.30
CA PHE A 29 7.85 5.74 -1.21
C PHE A 29 6.73 6.78 -1.40
N GLU A 30 5.51 6.31 -1.65
CA GLU A 30 4.39 7.21 -1.88
C GLU A 30 4.09 8.06 -0.65
N ALA A 31 4.14 7.47 0.54
CA ALA A 31 3.90 8.20 1.77
C ALA A 31 4.98 9.26 2.01
N ARG A 32 6.23 8.89 1.80
CA ARG A 32 7.34 9.84 1.95
C ARG A 32 7.27 10.97 0.94
N LEU A 33 6.90 10.65 -0.30
CA LEU A 33 6.75 11.66 -1.34
C LEU A 33 5.65 12.64 -0.96
N GLY A 34 4.51 12.11 -0.50
CA GLY A 34 3.39 12.96 -0.08
C GLY A 34 3.79 13.91 1.03
N LEU A 35 4.55 13.42 2.01
CA LEU A 35 5.02 14.25 3.12
C LEU A 35 6.01 15.30 2.62
N ALA A 36 6.92 14.91 1.72
CA ALA A 36 7.95 15.82 1.21
C ALA A 36 7.35 16.94 0.36
N LEU A 37 6.17 16.73 -0.20
CA LEU A 37 5.51 17.75 -1.01
C LEU A 37 4.70 18.74 -0.19
N LEU A 38 4.48 18.49 1.10
CA LEU A 38 3.80 19.43 1.95
C LEU A 38 4.67 20.66 2.19
N PRO A 39 4.06 21.83 2.40
CA PRO A 39 4.84 23.00 2.73
C PRO A 39 5.62 22.77 4.02
N LYS A 40 6.83 23.31 4.10
CA LYS A 40 7.64 23.20 5.29
C LYS A 40 6.92 23.91 6.43
N GLY A 41 7.01 23.32 7.64
CA GLY A 41 6.38 23.88 8.80
C GLY A 41 5.99 22.83 9.81
N ARG A 42 5.25 23.25 10.82
CA ARG A 42 4.90 22.39 11.95
C ARG A 42 4.04 21.21 11.54
N ARG A 43 3.10 21.43 10.65
CA ARG A 43 2.20 20.37 10.22
C ARG A 43 2.96 19.26 9.55
N ARG A 44 3.87 19.62 8.64
CA ARG A 44 4.68 18.63 7.94
C ARG A 44 5.55 17.88 8.94
N GLN A 45 6.18 18.60 9.86
CA GLN A 45 7.05 17.97 10.87
C GLN A 45 6.27 17.00 11.74
N ALA A 46 5.06 17.38 12.15
CA ALA A 46 4.23 16.51 12.97
C ALA A 46 3.82 15.25 12.24
N LEU A 47 3.49 15.38 10.96
CA LEU A 47 3.08 14.22 10.15
C LEU A 47 4.27 13.31 9.87
N GLU A 48 5.45 13.89 9.64
CA GLU A 48 6.65 13.10 9.42
C GLU A 48 7.00 12.31 10.68
N LEU A 49 6.88 12.94 11.84
CA LEU A 49 7.15 12.25 13.09
C LEU A 49 6.14 11.13 13.34
N ALA A 50 4.86 11.42 13.08
CA ALA A 50 3.82 10.41 13.25
C ALA A 50 4.06 9.20 12.34
N PHE A 51 4.50 9.45 11.11
CA PHE A 51 4.79 8.37 10.18
C PHE A 51 5.99 7.55 10.63
N GLU A 52 7.03 8.21 11.16
CA GLU A 52 8.20 7.52 11.68
C GLU A 52 7.80 6.61 12.85
N GLN A 53 6.93 7.09 13.71
CA GLN A 53 6.47 6.30 14.85
C GLN A 53 5.63 5.11 14.40
N LEU A 54 4.78 5.32 13.40
CA LEU A 54 3.98 4.25 12.84
C LEU A 54 4.88 3.14 12.29
N LEU A 55 5.89 3.55 11.52
CA LEU A 55 6.78 2.61 10.87
C LEU A 55 7.62 1.83 11.90
N ALA A 56 8.14 2.53 12.90
CA ALA A 56 9.02 1.91 13.89
C ALA A 56 8.27 1.10 14.94
N GLU A 57 7.15 1.64 15.40
CA GLU A 57 6.44 1.04 16.54
C GLU A 57 5.29 0.14 16.15
N ASP A 58 4.40 0.64 15.31
CA ASP A 58 3.22 -0.14 14.94
C ASP A 58 3.53 -1.21 13.91
N LEU A 59 4.33 -0.87 12.92
CA LEU A 59 4.70 -1.81 11.86
C LEU A 59 6.00 -2.55 12.16
N GLU A 60 6.76 -2.09 13.15
CA GLU A 60 8.03 -2.70 13.52
C GLU A 60 8.92 -2.94 12.28
N GLU A 61 8.96 -1.96 11.41
CA GLU A 61 9.75 -1.98 10.17
C GLU A 61 9.36 -3.12 9.23
N ARG A 62 8.13 -3.59 9.30
CA ARG A 62 7.66 -4.65 8.39
C ARG A 62 7.32 -4.05 7.03
N VAL A 63 8.30 -4.02 6.16
CA VAL A 63 8.18 -3.48 4.81
C VAL A 63 8.52 -4.59 3.81
N LEU A 64 7.62 -4.84 2.87
CA LEU A 64 7.86 -5.81 1.80
C LEU A 64 8.50 -5.07 0.63
N ASP A 65 9.69 -5.50 0.25
CA ASP A 65 10.47 -4.79 -0.77
C ASP A 65 10.08 -5.14 -2.19
N PHE A 66 10.19 -4.14 -3.06
CA PHE A 66 10.07 -4.34 -4.49
C PHE A 66 11.44 -4.84 -4.97
N ASP A 67 11.66 -6.13 -4.82
CA ASP A 67 12.95 -6.73 -5.09
C ASP A 67 13.04 -7.19 -6.56
N ARG A 68 14.11 -7.90 -6.90
CA ARG A 68 14.34 -8.33 -8.27
C ARG A 68 13.20 -9.21 -8.79
N SER A 69 12.78 -10.15 -7.98
CA SER A 69 11.71 -11.07 -8.37
C SER A 69 10.42 -10.30 -8.65
N ALA A 70 10.06 -9.36 -7.77
CA ALA A 70 8.87 -8.54 -7.96
C ALA A 70 9.01 -7.65 -9.19
N ALA A 71 10.22 -7.14 -9.44
CA ALA A 71 10.45 -6.28 -10.60
C ALA A 71 10.28 -7.04 -11.91
N GLU A 72 10.77 -8.27 -11.96
CA GLU A 72 10.64 -9.07 -13.18
C GLU A 72 9.18 -9.46 -13.42
N ALA A 73 8.47 -9.84 -12.36
CA ALA A 73 7.05 -10.18 -12.48
C ALA A 73 6.22 -8.94 -12.84
N ALA A 74 6.58 -7.79 -12.28
CA ALA A 74 5.85 -6.55 -12.57
C ALA A 74 6.00 -6.15 -14.04
N ALA A 75 7.19 -6.36 -14.61
CA ALA A 75 7.41 -6.05 -16.02
C ALA A 75 6.49 -6.89 -16.89
N GLY A 76 6.32 -8.17 -16.57
CA GLY A 76 5.43 -9.05 -17.31
C GLY A 76 3.97 -8.62 -17.22
N LEU A 77 3.52 -8.30 -16.01
CA LEU A 77 2.14 -7.86 -15.81
C LEU A 77 1.88 -6.52 -16.49
N ALA A 78 2.84 -5.60 -16.39
CA ALA A 78 2.70 -4.29 -17.04
C ALA A 78 2.58 -4.45 -18.55
N ALA A 79 3.40 -5.32 -19.14
CA ALA A 79 3.36 -5.57 -20.58
C ALA A 79 2.01 -6.17 -20.98
N GLU A 80 1.52 -7.13 -20.21
CA GLU A 80 0.25 -7.76 -20.48
C GLU A 80 -0.91 -6.77 -20.43
N ARG A 81 -0.92 -5.93 -19.39
CA ARG A 81 -1.95 -4.91 -19.24
C ARG A 81 -1.90 -3.91 -20.38
N GLN A 82 -0.71 -3.51 -20.79
CA GLN A 82 -0.54 -2.55 -21.86
C GLN A 82 -1.00 -3.14 -23.19
N GLN A 83 -0.68 -4.41 -23.44
CA GLN A 83 -1.10 -5.10 -24.66
C GLN A 83 -2.62 -5.27 -24.70
N ASN A 84 -3.26 -5.37 -23.55
CA ASN A 84 -4.71 -5.50 -23.47
C ASN A 84 -5.41 -4.13 -23.42
N GLY A 85 -4.68 -3.05 -23.66
CA GLY A 85 -5.25 -1.72 -23.69
C GLY A 85 -5.61 -1.13 -22.33
N ARG A 86 -5.10 -1.73 -21.26
CA ARG A 86 -5.38 -1.23 -19.90
C ARG A 86 -4.32 -0.21 -19.50
N THR A 87 -4.78 0.96 -19.10
CA THR A 87 -3.89 2.02 -18.67
C THR A 87 -3.95 2.08 -17.16
N LEU A 88 -3.05 1.41 -16.49
CA LEU A 88 -3.03 1.39 -15.04
C LEU A 88 -1.78 2.08 -14.52
N ASP A 89 -1.91 2.59 -13.31
CA ASP A 89 -0.79 3.23 -12.64
C ASP A 89 0.34 2.20 -12.45
N MET A 90 1.55 2.61 -12.79
CA MET A 90 2.70 1.72 -12.71
C MET A 90 2.97 1.30 -11.26
N ARG A 91 2.73 2.19 -10.30
CA ARG A 91 2.92 1.86 -8.89
C ARG A 91 1.97 0.76 -8.43
N ASP A 92 0.73 0.80 -8.92
CA ASP A 92 -0.23 -0.25 -8.60
C ASP A 92 0.24 -1.60 -9.12
N THR A 93 0.85 -1.62 -10.32
CA THR A 93 1.39 -2.84 -10.88
C THR A 93 2.56 -3.35 -10.03
N GLN A 94 3.39 -2.45 -9.53
CA GLN A 94 4.52 -2.83 -8.70
C GLN A 94 4.04 -3.39 -7.35
N ILE A 95 3.06 -2.74 -6.74
CA ILE A 95 2.46 -3.22 -5.49
C ILE A 95 1.83 -4.60 -5.69
N ALA A 96 1.10 -4.77 -6.79
CA ALA A 96 0.44 -6.03 -7.10
C ALA A 96 1.45 -7.19 -7.13
N ASN A 97 2.61 -6.94 -7.71
CA ASN A 97 3.58 -8.01 -7.86
C ASN A 97 4.33 -8.32 -6.57
N ILE A 98 4.47 -7.34 -5.68
CA ILE A 98 4.99 -7.62 -4.34
C ILE A 98 3.99 -8.53 -3.60
N VAL A 99 2.71 -8.19 -3.67
CA VAL A 99 1.65 -8.94 -2.99
C VAL A 99 1.60 -10.39 -3.49
N ILE A 100 1.65 -10.56 -4.80
CA ILE A 100 1.62 -11.90 -5.39
C ILE A 100 2.86 -12.70 -5.00
N ALA A 101 4.03 -12.09 -5.09
CA ALA A 101 5.29 -12.76 -4.80
C ALA A 101 5.36 -13.24 -3.35
N ARG A 102 4.71 -12.52 -2.45
CA ARG A 102 4.74 -12.86 -1.03
C ARG A 102 3.50 -13.64 -0.60
N ARG A 103 2.61 -13.95 -1.54
CA ARG A 103 1.37 -14.67 -1.27
C ARG A 103 0.56 -13.99 -0.19
N ALA A 104 0.53 -12.66 -0.26
CA ALA A 104 -0.16 -11.83 0.72
C ALA A 104 -1.54 -11.42 0.21
N ALA A 105 -2.36 -10.89 1.09
CA ALA A 105 -3.61 -10.24 0.70
C ALA A 105 -3.36 -8.75 0.64
N LEU A 106 -4.06 -8.06 -0.24
CA LEU A 106 -3.91 -6.63 -0.42
C LEU A 106 -5.11 -5.89 0.15
N ALA A 107 -4.86 -4.94 1.04
CA ALA A 107 -5.91 -4.07 1.55
C ALA A 107 -5.79 -2.73 0.84
N THR A 108 -6.83 -2.34 0.12
CA THR A 108 -6.80 -1.11 -0.67
C THR A 108 -8.22 -0.59 -0.89
N ARG A 109 -8.33 0.72 -1.05
CA ARG A 109 -9.60 1.33 -1.42
C ARG A 109 -9.85 1.15 -2.92
N ASN A 110 -8.78 1.03 -3.71
CA ASN A 110 -8.87 1.00 -5.16
C ASN A 110 -8.96 -0.42 -5.71
N VAL A 111 -9.97 -1.16 -5.26
CA VAL A 111 -10.12 -2.57 -5.62
C VAL A 111 -10.14 -2.79 -7.13
N LYS A 112 -10.73 -1.85 -7.86
CA LYS A 112 -10.82 -1.98 -9.33
C LYS A 112 -9.47 -2.05 -10.01
N HIS A 113 -8.46 -1.39 -9.43
CA HIS A 113 -7.13 -1.36 -10.03
C HIS A 113 -6.44 -2.72 -9.92
N PHE A 114 -6.98 -3.61 -9.08
CA PHE A 114 -6.38 -4.90 -8.82
C PHE A 114 -7.31 -6.07 -9.13
N ALA A 115 -8.35 -5.80 -9.92
CA ALA A 115 -9.38 -6.81 -10.22
C ALA A 115 -8.85 -8.01 -10.98
N ASP A 116 -7.72 -7.84 -11.68
CA ASP A 116 -7.13 -8.91 -12.46
C ASP A 116 -6.14 -9.77 -11.69
N LEU A 117 -5.99 -9.52 -10.38
CA LEU A 117 -5.05 -10.30 -9.58
C LEU A 117 -5.68 -11.60 -9.09
N THR A 118 -4.81 -12.59 -8.89
CA THR A 118 -5.24 -13.85 -8.29
C THR A 118 -5.18 -13.77 -6.76
N ALA A 119 -4.54 -12.74 -6.23
CA ALA A 119 -4.44 -12.56 -4.78
C ALA A 119 -5.75 -12.03 -4.21
N GLU A 120 -5.95 -12.23 -2.92
CA GLU A 120 -7.12 -11.70 -2.24
C GLU A 120 -6.98 -10.18 -2.13
N VAL A 121 -8.02 -9.45 -2.49
CA VAL A 121 -8.03 -7.99 -2.40
C VAL A 121 -9.21 -7.59 -1.53
N VAL A 122 -8.93 -6.82 -0.48
CA VAL A 122 -9.94 -6.42 0.50
C VAL A 122 -10.02 -4.90 0.54
N ASN A 123 -11.23 -4.38 0.67
CA ASN A 123 -11.44 -2.94 0.84
C ASN A 123 -11.86 -2.68 2.29
N PRO A 124 -10.94 -2.28 3.18
CA PRO A 124 -11.28 -2.04 4.58
C PRO A 124 -12.27 -0.88 4.78
N TRP A 125 -12.36 0.03 3.80
CA TRP A 125 -13.31 1.14 3.86
C TRP A 125 -14.75 0.66 3.74
N GLU A 126 -14.96 -0.50 3.11
CA GLU A 126 -16.27 -1.10 2.92
C GLU A 126 -16.38 -2.45 3.62
N ALA A 127 -15.51 -2.67 4.59
CA ALA A 127 -15.51 -3.94 5.30
C ALA A 127 -16.79 -4.12 6.09
N GLU A 128 -17.09 -5.31 6.55
CA GLU A 128 -18.26 -5.59 7.28
C GLU A 128 -18.58 -4.61 8.27
N ARG A 129 -19.71 -4.13 8.28
CA ARG A 129 -20.24 -3.16 9.16
C ARG A 129 -21.17 -3.78 10.19
#